data_99840f1329c944f4b4793c7ab99541b1
#
_entry.id   99840f1329c944f4b4793c7ab99541b1
#
_cell.length_a   1.000
_cell.length_b   1.000
_cell.length_c   1.000
_cell.angle_alpha   90.00
_cell.angle_beta   90.00
_cell.angle_gamma   90.00
#
_symmetry.space_group_name_H-M   'P 1'
#
loop_
_entity.id
_entity.type
_entity.pdbx_description
1 polymer ?
#
loop_
_entity_poly.entity_id
_entity_poly.type
_entity_poly.pdbx_seq_one_letter_code
_entity_poly.pdbx_strand_id
1 'polypeptide(L)'
;MNTARYLFRGGWLCLSLCCLYCLSGCIREDRSDCPPEAEDRLVVLKIMDEVTGRDITETGEAGSAVLYLFSPDGHFVGRVSVTGEQIVRHAPVLLPVEALDRCHVSAWTNAGAGQLFHSPAQGSGIEERAVSLIEGEDAFHGTPDDLFFGHARLAPVGAAGPEVITLARKNARMCITVRGLDRRIPEDRYYLTVEIPNDGYDFVGNPIAGTARVRRTGAFHDNGDFSTDEAFNLIHTDPAVSPAGGVTVNLYEKALGRSADRLIASVTDDDGRPISLPTGRTVNLLIDLN
;
A
#
# COMPACT_ATOMS: atom_id res chain seq x y z
N MET A 1 -63.99 51.21 55.96
CA MET A 1 -64.13 49.98 55.16
C MET A 1 -63.31 50.14 53.85
N ASN A 2 -61.97 49.94 53.82
CA ASN A 2 -61.18 49.89 52.56
C ASN A 2 -59.68 49.62 52.83
N THR A 3 -59.35 48.74 53.76
CA THR A 3 -57.91 48.38 54.02
C THR A 3 -57.55 46.97 53.63
N ALA A 4 -58.44 46.16 53.09
CA ALA A 4 -58.18 44.75 52.78
C ALA A 4 -57.77 44.51 51.31
N ARG A 5 -57.78 45.53 50.45
CA ARG A 5 -57.44 45.31 48.97
C ARG A 5 -56.02 45.55 48.58
N TYR A 6 -55.14 46.07 49.43
CA TYR A 6 -53.74 46.36 49.08
C TYR A 6 -52.78 45.26 49.47
N LEU A 7 -53.15 44.39 50.40
CA LEU A 7 -52.27 43.28 50.81
C LEU A 7 -52.21 42.13 49.81
N PHE A 8 -53.20 41.97 48.93
CA PHE A 8 -53.25 40.90 47.95
C PHE A 8 -52.42 41.18 46.65
N ARG A 9 -52.18 42.47 46.37
CA ARG A 9 -51.39 42.85 45.17
C ARG A 9 -49.86 42.80 45.38
N GLY A 10 -49.41 42.97 46.62
CA GLY A 10 -47.98 42.92 46.96
C GLY A 10 -47.43 41.48 46.99
N GLY A 11 -48.23 40.49 47.41
CA GLY A 11 -47.85 39.11 47.52
C GLY A 11 -47.61 38.43 46.15
N TRP A 12 -48.38 38.78 45.14
CA TRP A 12 -48.27 38.25 43.80
C TRP A 12 -47.05 38.80 43.05
N LEU A 13 -46.65 40.03 43.33
CA LEU A 13 -45.47 40.65 42.71
C LEU A 13 -44.14 40.02 43.26
N CYS A 14 -44.13 39.76 44.58
CA CYS A 14 -42.95 39.05 45.15
C CYS A 14 -42.82 37.59 44.71
N LEU A 15 -43.97 36.88 44.57
CA LEU A 15 -43.93 35.49 44.07
C LEU A 15 -43.48 35.40 42.62
N SER A 16 -43.91 36.33 41.74
CA SER A 16 -43.46 36.42 40.35
C SER A 16 -41.97 36.75 40.23
N LEU A 17 -41.44 37.61 41.12
CA LEU A 17 -40.02 37.97 41.11
C LEU A 17 -39.13 36.81 41.60
N CYS A 18 -39.55 36.04 42.60
CA CYS A 18 -38.87 34.86 43.06
C CYS A 18 -38.83 33.75 41.98
N CYS A 19 -39.93 33.54 41.24
CA CYS A 19 -39.98 32.57 40.16
C CYS A 19 -39.06 32.97 38.99
N LEU A 20 -38.91 34.28 38.69
CA LEU A 20 -37.92 34.70 37.66
C LEU A 20 -36.47 34.50 38.10
N TYR A 21 -36.14 34.62 39.38
CA TYR A 21 -34.79 34.36 39.88
C TYR A 21 -34.45 32.87 39.92
N CYS A 22 -35.40 31.97 40.09
CA CYS A 22 -35.17 30.53 40.04
C CYS A 22 -34.98 30.01 38.63
N LEU A 23 -35.43 30.73 37.58
CA LEU A 23 -35.24 30.36 36.18
C LEU A 23 -33.93 30.88 35.58
N SER A 24 -33.20 31.76 36.27
CA SER A 24 -31.87 32.22 35.87
C SER A 24 -30.75 31.42 36.52
N GLY A 25 -31.03 30.28 37.14
CA GLY A 25 -30.03 29.26 37.45
C GLY A 25 -29.43 28.77 36.14
N CYS A 26 -28.33 29.40 35.73
CA CYS A 26 -27.50 28.82 34.68
C CYS A 26 -27.20 27.38 35.12
N ILE A 27 -27.83 26.42 34.47
CA ILE A 27 -27.29 25.07 34.39
C ILE A 27 -25.96 25.27 33.64
N ARG A 28 -24.92 25.64 34.37
CA ARG A 28 -23.54 25.39 33.92
C ARG A 28 -23.42 23.89 33.93
N GLU A 29 -23.75 23.27 32.81
CA GLU A 29 -23.28 21.90 32.58
C GLU A 29 -21.78 21.94 32.80
N ASP A 30 -21.36 21.38 33.94
CA ASP A 30 -19.95 21.14 34.18
C ASP A 30 -19.54 20.03 33.21
N ARG A 31 -19.03 20.42 32.02
CA ARG A 31 -18.53 19.53 31.00
C ARG A 31 -17.15 19.01 31.32
N SER A 32 -16.62 19.28 32.50
CA SER A 32 -15.28 18.81 32.90
C SER A 32 -15.19 17.29 32.99
N ASP A 33 -16.31 16.59 33.17
CA ASP A 33 -16.40 15.13 33.19
C ASP A 33 -16.88 14.52 31.85
N CYS A 34 -17.16 15.32 30.83
CA CYS A 34 -17.37 14.78 29.50
C CYS A 34 -16.03 14.29 28.99
N PRO A 35 -15.90 13.01 28.62
CA PRO A 35 -14.72 12.59 27.90
C PRO A 35 -14.55 13.52 26.69
N PRO A 36 -13.33 13.98 26.39
CA PRO A 36 -13.11 14.83 25.23
C PRO A 36 -13.79 14.19 24.03
N GLU A 37 -14.58 14.98 23.28
CA GLU A 37 -15.18 14.49 22.04
C GLU A 37 -14.03 13.83 21.26
N ALA A 38 -14.24 12.58 20.83
CA ALA A 38 -13.26 11.89 20.05
C ALA A 38 -12.96 12.74 18.81
N GLU A 39 -11.77 13.35 18.79
CA GLU A 39 -11.36 14.18 17.66
C GLU A 39 -11.22 13.28 16.43
N ASP A 40 -11.90 13.66 15.35
CA ASP A 40 -11.80 13.01 14.06
C ASP A 40 -10.34 12.97 13.61
N ARG A 41 -9.83 11.77 13.37
CA ARG A 41 -8.49 11.61 12.79
C ARG A 41 -8.57 11.62 11.28
N LEU A 42 -7.94 12.63 10.70
CA LEU A 42 -7.90 12.82 9.26
C LEU A 42 -6.48 12.55 8.74
N VAL A 43 -6.38 11.83 7.64
CA VAL A 43 -5.12 11.62 6.92
C VAL A 43 -5.28 12.01 5.46
N VAL A 44 -4.19 12.45 4.83
CA VAL A 44 -4.10 12.74 3.41
C VAL A 44 -3.02 11.84 2.81
N LEU A 45 -3.30 11.20 1.68
CA LEU A 45 -2.32 10.41 0.97
C LEU A 45 -1.55 11.27 -0.03
N LYS A 46 -0.24 11.07 -0.08
CA LYS A 46 0.68 11.72 -1.01
C LYS A 46 1.55 10.68 -1.68
N ILE A 47 1.58 10.66 -3.01
CA ILE A 47 2.39 9.72 -3.79
C ILE A 47 3.67 10.43 -4.24
N MET A 48 4.81 9.84 -3.92
CA MET A 48 6.11 10.38 -4.29
C MET A 48 6.83 9.43 -5.25
N ASP A 49 7.38 9.98 -6.30
CA ASP A 49 8.35 9.25 -7.14
C ASP A 49 9.70 9.20 -6.42
N GLU A 50 10.17 8.00 -6.10
CA GLU A 50 11.42 7.82 -5.33
C GLU A 50 12.68 8.24 -6.08
N VAL A 51 12.65 8.19 -7.41
CA VAL A 51 13.82 8.51 -8.24
C VAL A 51 14.00 10.01 -8.37
N THR A 52 12.91 10.74 -8.60
CA THR A 52 12.93 12.20 -8.84
C THR A 52 12.61 13.01 -7.60
N GLY A 53 12.04 12.40 -6.57
CA GLY A 53 11.53 13.08 -5.37
C GLY A 53 10.32 13.99 -5.65
N ARG A 54 9.65 13.81 -6.80
CA ARG A 54 8.49 14.62 -7.19
C ARG A 54 7.20 14.05 -6.62
N ASP A 55 6.29 14.94 -6.31
CA ASP A 55 4.90 14.59 -6.03
C ASP A 55 4.20 14.21 -7.34
N ILE A 56 3.70 12.98 -7.40
CA ILE A 56 2.97 12.43 -8.55
C ILE A 56 1.53 12.05 -8.19
N THR A 57 1.01 12.55 -7.08
CA THR A 57 -0.33 12.23 -6.58
C THR A 57 -1.42 12.52 -7.62
N GLU A 58 -1.30 13.64 -8.33
CA GLU A 58 -2.25 14.08 -9.33
C GLU A 58 -2.18 13.30 -10.66
N THR A 59 -1.16 12.46 -10.87
CA THR A 59 -1.03 11.69 -12.12
C THR A 59 -2.07 10.57 -12.24
N GLY A 60 -2.68 10.17 -11.12
CA GLY A 60 -3.67 9.09 -11.09
C GLY A 60 -3.07 7.68 -11.16
N GLU A 61 -1.76 7.52 -10.99
CA GLU A 61 -1.10 6.21 -10.94
C GLU A 61 -1.61 5.34 -9.78
N ALA A 62 -2.06 5.96 -8.69
CA ALA A 62 -2.75 5.28 -7.59
C ALA A 62 -4.27 5.31 -7.81
N GLY A 63 -4.82 4.25 -8.38
CA GLY A 63 -6.26 4.12 -8.67
C GLY A 63 -7.13 3.83 -7.45
N SER A 64 -6.56 3.31 -6.40
CA SER A 64 -7.23 3.06 -5.10
C SER A 64 -6.20 2.81 -4.02
N ALA A 65 -6.59 2.93 -2.74
CA ALA A 65 -5.78 2.52 -1.61
C ALA A 65 -6.60 1.83 -0.53
N VAL A 66 -5.91 1.01 0.28
CA VAL A 66 -6.43 0.46 1.53
C VAL A 66 -5.50 0.89 2.65
N LEU A 67 -6.06 1.53 3.67
CA LEU A 67 -5.39 1.88 4.91
C LEU A 67 -5.69 0.81 5.95
N TYR A 68 -4.69 0.12 6.44
CA TYR A 68 -4.79 -0.81 7.55
C TYR A 68 -4.33 -0.11 8.82
N LEU A 69 -5.13 -0.19 9.85
CA LEU A 69 -4.93 0.50 11.11
C LEU A 69 -4.50 -0.50 12.19
N PHE A 70 -3.43 -0.17 12.87
CA PHE A 70 -2.89 -1.01 13.94
C PHE A 70 -2.76 -0.19 15.23
N SER A 71 -2.98 -0.84 16.37
CA SER A 71 -2.73 -0.24 17.68
C SER A 71 -1.27 0.17 17.84
N PRO A 72 -0.91 0.96 18.88
CA PRO A 72 0.49 1.28 19.20
C PRO A 72 1.39 0.05 19.40
N ASP A 73 0.77 -1.09 19.77
CA ASP A 73 1.44 -2.37 19.99
C ASP A 73 1.47 -3.26 18.74
N GLY A 74 1.04 -2.71 17.58
CA GLY A 74 1.10 -3.40 16.29
C GLY A 74 -0.01 -4.42 16.02
N HIS A 75 -1.15 -4.36 16.74
CA HIS A 75 -2.29 -5.25 16.51
C HIS A 75 -3.34 -4.59 15.59
N PHE A 76 -3.84 -5.33 14.61
CA PHE A 76 -4.85 -4.86 13.68
C PHE A 76 -6.15 -4.47 14.39
N VAL A 77 -6.65 -3.28 14.07
CA VAL A 77 -7.87 -2.70 14.67
C VAL A 77 -8.93 -2.31 13.63
N GLY A 78 -8.55 -2.10 12.38
CA GLY A 78 -9.49 -1.71 11.35
C GLY A 78 -8.87 -1.36 10.01
N ARG A 79 -9.71 -1.09 9.01
CA ARG A 79 -9.26 -0.67 7.68
C ARG A 79 -10.19 0.36 7.06
N VAL A 80 -9.65 1.19 6.16
CA VAL A 80 -10.39 2.16 5.36
C VAL A 80 -10.00 2.00 3.90
N SER A 81 -10.99 2.02 3.00
CA SER A 81 -10.73 2.07 1.56
C SER A 81 -10.77 3.52 1.09
N VAL A 82 -9.85 3.88 0.20
CA VAL A 82 -9.71 5.22 -0.39
C VAL A 82 -9.77 5.08 -1.90
N THR A 83 -10.59 5.90 -2.55
CA THR A 83 -10.71 5.92 -4.00
C THR A 83 -9.58 6.71 -4.65
N GLY A 84 -9.26 6.40 -5.91
CA GLY A 84 -8.28 7.17 -6.68
C GLY A 84 -8.64 8.66 -6.79
N GLU A 85 -9.93 8.99 -6.90
CA GLU A 85 -10.39 10.38 -6.92
C GLU A 85 -10.06 11.12 -5.60
N GLN A 86 -10.23 10.45 -4.46
CA GLN A 86 -9.85 11.03 -3.16
C GLN A 86 -8.33 11.25 -3.07
N ILE A 87 -7.54 10.31 -3.59
CA ILE A 87 -6.07 10.42 -3.63
C ILE A 87 -5.67 11.62 -4.48
N VAL A 88 -6.10 11.66 -5.74
CA VAL A 88 -5.75 12.72 -6.71
C VAL A 88 -6.14 14.12 -6.21
N ARG A 89 -7.25 14.23 -5.49
CA ARG A 89 -7.72 15.51 -4.91
C ARG A 89 -7.11 15.84 -3.56
N HIS A 90 -6.20 15.04 -3.02
CA HIS A 90 -5.69 15.19 -1.65
C HIS A 90 -6.81 15.30 -0.61
N ALA A 91 -7.93 14.58 -0.84
CA ALA A 91 -9.08 14.66 0.06
C ALA A 91 -8.74 14.02 1.41
N PRO A 92 -9.05 14.69 2.53
CA PRO A 92 -8.88 14.11 3.85
C PRO A 92 -9.74 12.86 4.02
N VAL A 93 -9.15 11.81 4.57
CA VAL A 93 -9.79 10.52 4.86
C VAL A 93 -9.94 10.38 6.36
N LEU A 94 -11.17 10.17 6.81
CA LEU A 94 -11.49 9.93 8.21
C LEU A 94 -11.09 8.50 8.59
N LEU A 95 -10.33 8.36 9.66
CA LEU A 95 -9.97 7.06 10.23
C LEU A 95 -10.98 6.68 11.31
N PRO A 96 -11.64 5.51 11.24
CA PRO A 96 -12.65 5.05 12.19
C PRO A 96 -12.00 4.49 13.46
N VAL A 97 -11.08 5.21 14.03
CA VAL A 97 -10.37 4.82 15.24
C VAL A 97 -10.63 5.86 16.33
N GLU A 98 -11.66 5.60 17.11
CA GLU A 98 -11.90 6.37 18.31
C GLU A 98 -10.73 6.14 19.28
N ALA A 99 -10.03 7.20 19.62
CA ALA A 99 -9.06 7.26 20.73
C ALA A 99 -7.80 6.40 20.62
N LEU A 100 -7.36 5.91 19.44
CA LEU A 100 -6.04 5.28 19.33
C LEU A 100 -4.95 6.34 19.21
N ASP A 101 -4.39 6.70 20.35
CA ASP A 101 -3.19 7.51 20.41
C ASP A 101 -2.02 6.75 19.75
N ARG A 102 -1.29 7.43 18.85
CA ARG A 102 -0.08 6.88 18.21
C ARG A 102 -0.25 5.56 17.44
N CYS A 103 -1.41 5.34 16.82
CA CYS A 103 -1.62 4.15 16.00
C CYS A 103 -0.71 4.12 14.77
N HIS A 104 -0.46 2.92 14.24
CA HIS A 104 0.24 2.73 12.99
C HIS A 104 -0.78 2.65 11.84
N VAL A 105 -0.43 3.26 10.71
CA VAL A 105 -1.20 3.14 9.47
C VAL A 105 -0.28 2.57 8.40
N SER A 106 -0.72 1.47 7.81
CA SER A 106 -0.09 0.84 6.65
C SER A 106 -0.98 1.09 5.44
N ALA A 107 -0.48 1.84 4.46
CA ALA A 107 -1.23 2.23 3.27
C ALA A 107 -0.69 1.49 2.04
N TRP A 108 -1.56 0.78 1.33
CA TRP A 108 -1.26 0.07 0.09
C TRP A 108 -2.18 0.53 -1.03
N THR A 109 -1.64 0.70 -2.24
CA THR A 109 -2.43 1.09 -3.41
C THR A 109 -2.53 -0.04 -4.43
N ASN A 110 -3.47 0.13 -5.36
CA ASN A 110 -3.61 -0.67 -6.58
C ASN A 110 -3.79 -2.18 -6.33
N ALA A 111 -4.83 -2.53 -5.56
CA ALA A 111 -5.25 -3.92 -5.40
C ALA A 111 -5.88 -4.45 -6.70
N GLY A 112 -5.05 -4.90 -7.65
CA GLY A 112 -5.45 -5.41 -8.95
C GLY A 112 -5.42 -6.95 -9.04
N ALA A 113 -5.28 -7.46 -10.26
CA ALA A 113 -5.40 -8.89 -10.57
C ALA A 113 -4.11 -9.70 -10.34
N GLY A 114 -2.96 -9.04 -10.25
CA GLY A 114 -1.64 -9.72 -10.10
C GLY A 114 -1.27 -10.09 -8.67
N GLN A 115 -1.99 -9.57 -7.68
CA GLN A 115 -1.72 -9.79 -6.25
C GLN A 115 -3.00 -9.88 -5.43
N LEU A 116 -2.89 -10.54 -4.29
CA LEU A 116 -3.93 -10.63 -3.27
C LEU A 116 -3.58 -9.72 -2.08
N PHE A 117 -4.50 -8.82 -1.70
CA PHE A 117 -4.43 -8.11 -0.44
C PHE A 117 -5.13 -8.89 0.65
N HIS A 118 -4.37 -9.24 1.69
CA HIS A 118 -4.90 -9.99 2.81
C HIS A 118 -5.78 -9.11 3.70
N SER A 119 -6.82 -9.72 4.26
CA SER A 119 -7.66 -9.09 5.28
C SER A 119 -7.29 -9.68 6.63
N PRO A 120 -6.51 -8.97 7.46
CA PRO A 120 -6.10 -9.49 8.76
C PRO A 120 -7.30 -9.68 9.68
N ALA A 121 -7.24 -10.68 10.55
CA ALA A 121 -8.21 -10.84 11.62
C ALA A 121 -7.98 -9.77 12.71
N GLN A 122 -9.02 -9.50 13.52
CA GLN A 122 -8.87 -8.59 14.65
C GLN A 122 -7.74 -9.10 15.57
N GLY A 123 -6.80 -8.22 15.90
CA GLY A 123 -5.65 -8.55 16.74
C GLY A 123 -4.46 -9.20 16.03
N SER A 124 -4.53 -9.44 14.72
CA SER A 124 -3.37 -9.84 13.89
C SER A 124 -2.22 -8.86 14.00
N GLY A 125 -0.98 -9.36 13.92
CA GLY A 125 0.23 -8.54 14.02
C GLY A 125 0.52 -7.75 12.74
N ILE A 126 1.15 -6.59 12.90
CA ILE A 126 1.57 -5.74 11.77
C ILE A 126 2.65 -6.41 10.88
N GLU A 127 3.33 -7.44 11.39
CA GLU A 127 4.35 -8.21 10.66
C GLU A 127 3.75 -9.39 9.88
N GLU A 128 2.42 -9.57 9.94
CA GLU A 128 1.75 -10.57 9.12
C GLU A 128 1.72 -10.17 7.64
N ARG A 129 1.42 -11.14 6.78
CA ARG A 129 1.37 -10.95 5.33
C ARG A 129 0.24 -9.98 4.93
N ALA A 130 0.61 -8.90 4.26
CA ALA A 130 -0.30 -7.90 3.70
C ALA A 130 -0.65 -8.19 2.25
N VAL A 131 0.36 -8.55 1.45
CA VAL A 131 0.26 -8.76 0.00
C VAL A 131 0.95 -10.05 -0.36
N SER A 132 0.34 -10.86 -1.25
CA SER A 132 1.01 -11.97 -1.93
C SER A 132 0.74 -11.96 -3.42
N LEU A 133 1.70 -12.46 -4.19
CA LEU A 133 1.48 -12.73 -5.60
C LEU A 133 0.49 -13.89 -5.76
N ILE A 134 -0.32 -13.83 -6.81
CA ILE A 134 -1.26 -14.90 -7.14
C ILE A 134 -0.54 -15.92 -8.01
N GLU A 135 -0.49 -17.17 -7.55
CA GLU A 135 0.01 -18.28 -8.33
C GLU A 135 -1.07 -18.74 -9.32
N GLY A 136 -0.70 -18.84 -10.59
CA GLY A 136 -1.55 -19.38 -11.66
C GLY A 136 -1.48 -20.91 -11.78
N GLU A 137 -2.22 -21.46 -12.74
CA GLU A 137 -2.35 -22.91 -12.95
C GLU A 137 -1.02 -23.63 -13.25
N ASP A 138 -0.08 -22.94 -13.88
CA ASP A 138 1.25 -23.47 -14.28
C ASP A 138 2.34 -23.29 -13.22
N ALA A 139 2.01 -23.02 -11.96
CA ALA A 139 2.92 -22.64 -10.88
C ALA A 139 3.76 -21.39 -11.21
N PHE A 140 3.27 -20.52 -12.09
CA PHE A 140 3.83 -19.20 -12.32
C PHE A 140 2.95 -18.15 -11.65
N HIS A 141 3.60 -17.15 -11.08
CA HIS A 141 2.93 -16.03 -10.46
C HIS A 141 2.63 -14.93 -11.48
N GLY A 142 1.55 -14.20 -11.28
CA GLY A 142 1.29 -12.95 -11.97
C GLY A 142 2.33 -11.88 -11.61
N THR A 143 2.51 -10.90 -12.48
CA THR A 143 3.25 -9.69 -12.11
C THR A 143 2.35 -8.80 -11.26
N PRO A 144 2.84 -8.20 -10.17
CA PRO A 144 2.05 -7.27 -9.39
C PRO A 144 1.75 -6.01 -10.21
N ASP A 145 0.64 -5.36 -9.89
CA ASP A 145 0.39 -4.00 -10.37
C ASP A 145 1.42 -3.02 -9.79
N ASP A 146 1.37 -1.76 -10.22
CA ASP A 146 2.20 -0.70 -9.63
C ASP A 146 1.78 -0.43 -8.18
N LEU A 147 2.41 -1.12 -7.24
CA LEU A 147 2.14 -0.98 -5.82
C LEU A 147 2.88 0.23 -5.25
N PHE A 148 2.13 1.14 -4.63
CA PHE A 148 2.72 2.16 -3.77
C PHE A 148 2.41 1.81 -2.32
N PHE A 149 3.36 2.06 -1.46
CA PHE A 149 3.29 1.74 -0.05
C PHE A 149 3.75 2.92 0.80
N GLY A 150 3.08 3.14 1.93
CA GLY A 150 3.48 4.08 2.97
C GLY A 150 3.10 3.54 4.34
N HIS A 151 3.98 3.73 5.30
CA HIS A 151 3.74 3.40 6.70
C HIS A 151 4.00 4.64 7.55
N ALA A 152 3.06 4.96 8.42
CA ALA A 152 3.16 6.08 9.34
C ALA A 152 2.75 5.68 10.75
N ARG A 153 3.40 6.26 11.73
CA ARG A 153 2.92 6.28 13.11
C ARG A 153 2.29 7.63 13.36
N LEU A 154 0.99 7.66 13.55
CA LEU A 154 0.26 8.90 13.72
C LEU A 154 0.68 9.63 15.01
N ALA A 155 0.65 10.95 14.97
CA ALA A 155 0.89 11.81 16.12
C ALA A 155 -0.14 11.54 17.24
N PRO A 156 0.08 12.00 18.48
CA PRO A 156 -0.95 11.99 19.52
C PRO A 156 -2.23 12.69 19.07
N VAL A 157 -3.37 12.26 19.62
CA VAL A 157 -4.67 12.93 19.42
C VAL A 157 -4.55 14.41 19.82
N GLY A 158 -5.16 15.30 19.03
CA GLY A 158 -5.07 16.76 19.27
C GLY A 158 -4.02 17.48 18.41
N ALA A 159 -3.33 16.79 17.50
CA ALA A 159 -2.50 17.44 16.49
C ALA A 159 -3.39 18.21 15.48
N ALA A 160 -3.02 19.45 15.17
CA ALA A 160 -3.82 20.30 14.30
C ALA A 160 -3.75 19.84 12.83
N GLY A 161 -4.89 19.55 12.23
CA GLY A 161 -5.07 19.25 10.81
C GLY A 161 -4.78 17.81 10.40
N PRO A 162 -5.00 17.46 9.10
CA PRO A 162 -4.77 16.12 8.57
C PRO A 162 -3.28 15.76 8.59
N GLU A 163 -2.96 14.52 8.96
CA GLU A 163 -1.61 13.98 8.83
C GLU A 163 -1.37 13.48 7.41
N VAL A 164 -0.14 13.69 6.88
CA VAL A 164 0.23 13.26 5.53
C VAL A 164 0.90 11.90 5.60
N ILE A 165 0.33 10.90 4.92
CA ILE A 165 0.95 9.60 4.70
C ILE A 165 1.58 9.61 3.31
N THR A 166 2.91 9.57 3.27
CA THR A 166 3.65 9.53 2.01
C THR A 166 3.81 8.09 1.55
N LEU A 167 3.40 7.82 0.31
CA LEU A 167 3.56 6.53 -0.34
C LEU A 167 4.60 6.65 -1.46
N ALA A 168 5.39 5.60 -1.62
CA ALA A 168 6.35 5.47 -2.70
C ALA A 168 6.17 4.11 -3.39
N ARG A 169 6.65 3.98 -4.63
CA ARG A 169 6.58 2.73 -5.39
C ARG A 169 7.32 1.63 -4.64
N LYS A 170 6.65 0.53 -4.38
CA LYS A 170 7.19 -0.56 -3.55
C LYS A 170 7.82 -1.67 -4.36
N ASN A 171 7.25 -2.01 -5.50
CA ASN A 171 7.82 -3.01 -6.38
C ASN A 171 9.00 -2.46 -7.21
N ALA A 172 9.85 -3.36 -7.67
CA ALA A 172 10.86 -3.10 -8.69
C ALA A 172 10.29 -3.40 -10.08
N ARG A 173 11.00 -2.95 -11.11
CA ARG A 173 10.72 -3.30 -12.51
C ARG A 173 11.93 -3.97 -13.15
N MET A 174 11.68 -4.85 -14.11
CA MET A 174 12.75 -5.47 -14.89
C MET A 174 12.42 -5.44 -16.38
N CYS A 175 13.41 -5.13 -17.19
CA CYS A 175 13.40 -5.30 -18.62
C CYS A 175 14.58 -6.23 -18.99
N ILE A 176 14.35 -7.25 -19.84
CA ILE A 176 15.38 -8.23 -20.20
C ILE A 176 15.59 -8.17 -21.70
N THR A 177 16.84 -8.04 -22.11
CA THR A 177 17.29 -8.11 -23.51
C THR A 177 18.21 -9.30 -23.68
N VAL A 178 18.02 -10.08 -24.75
CA VAL A 178 18.85 -11.23 -25.10
C VAL A 178 19.44 -11.02 -26.48
N ARG A 179 20.77 -11.14 -26.59
CA ARG A 179 21.51 -11.13 -27.85
C ARG A 179 21.91 -12.53 -28.27
N GLY A 180 22.02 -12.73 -29.58
CA GLY A 180 22.53 -13.98 -30.13
C GLY A 180 21.52 -15.12 -30.24
N LEU A 181 20.20 -14.85 -30.07
CA LEU A 181 19.17 -15.85 -30.35
C LEU A 181 18.98 -16.10 -31.84
N ASP A 182 18.66 -17.35 -32.17
CA ASP A 182 18.42 -17.76 -33.57
C ASP A 182 17.05 -17.23 -34.06
N ARG A 183 17.07 -16.21 -34.91
CA ARG A 183 15.87 -15.59 -35.51
C ARG A 183 15.13 -16.50 -36.50
N ARG A 184 15.68 -17.64 -36.87
CA ARG A 184 14.98 -18.64 -37.72
C ARG A 184 13.93 -19.40 -36.92
N ILE A 185 14.05 -19.39 -35.57
CA ILE A 185 13.06 -19.95 -34.67
C ILE A 185 12.03 -18.85 -34.38
N PRO A 186 10.72 -19.11 -34.52
CA PRO A 186 9.67 -18.13 -34.21
C PRO A 186 9.78 -17.61 -32.76
N GLU A 187 9.54 -16.31 -32.58
CA GLU A 187 9.70 -15.65 -31.28
C GLU A 187 8.80 -16.21 -30.18
N ASP A 188 7.60 -16.69 -30.51
CA ASP A 188 6.65 -17.31 -29.59
C ASP A 188 7.14 -18.65 -29.02
N ARG A 189 8.24 -19.18 -29.57
CA ARG A 189 8.97 -20.35 -29.05
C ARG A 189 9.88 -20.00 -27.90
N TYR A 190 10.28 -18.73 -27.76
CA TYR A 190 11.13 -18.29 -26.66
C TYR A 190 10.30 -17.72 -25.51
N TYR A 191 10.74 -17.98 -24.29
CA TYR A 191 10.21 -17.34 -23.11
C TYR A 191 11.27 -17.24 -22.01
N LEU A 192 11.07 -16.29 -21.13
CA LEU A 192 11.90 -16.06 -19.95
C LEU A 192 11.12 -16.44 -18.69
N THR A 193 11.84 -16.97 -17.70
CA THR A 193 11.31 -17.07 -16.34
C THR A 193 12.20 -16.28 -15.41
N VAL A 194 11.59 -15.52 -14.52
CA VAL A 194 12.28 -14.79 -13.44
C VAL A 194 11.85 -15.41 -12.12
N GLU A 195 12.82 -15.99 -11.40
CA GLU A 195 12.60 -16.54 -10.08
C GLU A 195 13.15 -15.56 -9.03
N ILE A 196 12.31 -15.17 -8.08
CA ILE A 196 12.65 -14.22 -7.02
C ILE A 196 12.43 -14.87 -5.65
N PRO A 197 13.29 -14.54 -4.65
CA PRO A 197 13.26 -15.19 -3.33
C PRO A 197 12.18 -14.64 -2.39
N ASN A 198 11.21 -13.91 -2.90
CA ASN A 198 10.10 -13.34 -2.13
C ASN A 198 8.81 -13.45 -2.94
N ASP A 199 7.69 -13.68 -2.26
CA ASP A 199 6.37 -13.85 -2.88
C ASP A 199 5.31 -12.87 -2.36
N GLY A 200 5.71 -11.93 -1.50
CA GLY A 200 4.78 -10.96 -0.91
C GLY A 200 5.45 -9.93 0.00
N TYR A 201 4.60 -9.18 0.68
CA TYR A 201 4.97 -8.14 1.65
C TYR A 201 4.18 -8.29 2.95
N ASP A 202 4.77 -7.89 4.08
CA ASP A 202 4.06 -7.68 5.35
C ASP A 202 3.38 -6.29 5.40
N PHE A 203 2.64 -6.00 6.47
CA PHE A 203 2.01 -4.68 6.65
C PHE A 203 2.99 -3.54 6.94
N VAL A 204 4.26 -3.82 7.21
CA VAL A 204 5.31 -2.80 7.35
C VAL A 204 6.02 -2.55 6.01
N GLY A 205 5.71 -3.37 5.01
CA GLY A 205 6.26 -3.27 3.66
C GLY A 205 7.57 -4.02 3.47
N ASN A 206 7.95 -4.91 4.39
CA ASN A 206 9.10 -5.79 4.17
C ASN A 206 8.73 -6.93 3.23
N PRO A 207 9.64 -7.34 2.32
CA PRO A 207 9.40 -8.52 1.52
C PRO A 207 9.40 -9.77 2.42
N ILE A 208 8.49 -10.70 2.13
CA ILE A 208 8.39 -11.98 2.86
C ILE A 208 9.13 -13.04 2.06
N ALA A 209 9.97 -13.81 2.76
CA ALA A 209 10.68 -14.93 2.19
C ALA A 209 9.69 -15.95 1.59
N GLY A 210 9.96 -16.36 0.37
CA GLY A 210 9.16 -17.28 -0.42
C GLY A 210 9.83 -17.48 -1.76
N THR A 211 9.17 -18.11 -2.70
CA THR A 211 9.66 -18.20 -4.08
C THR A 211 8.54 -17.83 -5.02
N ALA A 212 8.71 -16.76 -5.77
CA ALA A 212 7.83 -16.45 -6.88
C ALA A 212 8.54 -16.67 -8.21
N ARG A 213 7.83 -17.25 -9.17
CA ARG A 213 8.29 -17.50 -10.51
C ARG A 213 7.38 -16.83 -11.51
N VAL A 214 7.91 -15.86 -12.26
CA VAL A 214 7.17 -15.11 -13.27
C VAL A 214 7.61 -15.54 -14.66
N ARG A 215 6.65 -15.81 -15.57
CA ARG A 215 6.92 -16.11 -16.98
C ARG A 215 6.68 -14.87 -17.83
N ARG A 216 7.62 -14.59 -18.75
CA ARG A 216 7.49 -13.49 -19.72
C ARG A 216 7.83 -13.98 -21.12
N THR A 217 7.09 -13.50 -22.09
CA THR A 217 7.42 -13.58 -23.51
C THR A 217 8.13 -12.31 -23.95
N GLY A 218 8.69 -12.30 -25.14
CA GLY A 218 9.30 -11.14 -25.74
C GLY A 218 9.13 -11.16 -27.25
N ALA A 219 9.72 -10.21 -27.92
CA ALA A 219 9.73 -10.07 -29.35
C ALA A 219 11.14 -9.75 -29.89
N PHE A 220 11.39 -10.04 -31.18
CA PHE A 220 12.62 -9.63 -31.85
C PHE A 220 12.50 -8.20 -32.37
N HIS A 221 13.51 -7.40 -32.10
CA HIS A 221 13.68 -6.06 -32.65
C HIS A 221 14.45 -6.08 -33.97
N ASP A 222 14.46 -4.95 -34.68
CA ASP A 222 15.14 -4.78 -35.97
C ASP A 222 16.66 -5.01 -35.85
N ASN A 223 17.25 -4.65 -34.71
CA ASN A 223 18.69 -4.87 -34.43
C ASN A 223 19.06 -6.33 -34.17
N GLY A 224 18.09 -7.23 -34.10
CA GLY A 224 18.28 -8.66 -33.88
C GLY A 224 18.20 -9.10 -32.42
N ASP A 225 18.13 -8.19 -31.48
CA ASP A 225 17.95 -8.51 -30.06
C ASP A 225 16.51 -8.99 -29.80
N PHE A 226 16.35 -9.89 -28.84
CA PHE A 226 15.06 -10.31 -28.33
C PHE A 226 14.84 -9.65 -26.96
N SER A 227 13.70 -9.02 -26.71
CA SER A 227 13.45 -8.41 -25.42
C SER A 227 12.01 -8.58 -24.92
N THR A 228 11.79 -8.31 -23.65
CA THR A 228 10.47 -8.30 -23.02
C THR A 228 9.64 -7.07 -23.37
N ASP A 229 10.03 -6.28 -24.37
CA ASP A 229 9.43 -5.03 -24.88
C ASP A 229 9.23 -3.96 -23.80
N GLU A 230 8.50 -4.27 -22.73
CA GLU A 230 8.23 -3.37 -21.63
C GLU A 230 8.80 -3.90 -20.32
N ALA A 231 9.17 -2.96 -19.44
CA ALA A 231 9.53 -3.30 -18.08
C ALA A 231 8.30 -3.81 -17.31
N PHE A 232 8.43 -4.94 -16.66
CA PHE A 232 7.38 -5.56 -15.85
C PHE A 232 7.69 -5.51 -14.36
N ASN A 233 6.64 -5.46 -13.57
CA ASN A 233 6.75 -5.33 -12.12
C ASN A 233 7.11 -6.65 -11.44
N LEU A 234 7.96 -6.57 -10.42
CA LEU A 234 8.38 -7.69 -9.57
C LEU A 234 8.41 -7.21 -8.10
N ILE A 235 8.28 -8.14 -7.17
CA ILE A 235 8.59 -7.83 -5.77
C ILE A 235 10.08 -7.49 -5.66
N HIS A 236 10.42 -6.40 -4.97
CA HIS A 236 11.82 -6.03 -4.77
C HIS A 236 12.55 -7.07 -3.89
N THR A 237 13.86 -7.18 -4.06
CA THR A 237 14.69 -8.05 -3.23
C THR A 237 15.37 -7.24 -2.12
N ASP A 238 15.39 -7.80 -0.92
CA ASP A 238 16.13 -7.25 0.21
C ASP A 238 17.17 -8.29 0.68
N PRO A 239 18.47 -8.00 0.55
CA PRO A 239 19.53 -8.91 0.99
C PRO A 239 19.46 -9.28 2.48
N ALA A 240 18.84 -8.43 3.32
CA ALA A 240 18.67 -8.72 4.75
C ALA A 240 17.61 -9.81 4.99
N VAL A 241 16.59 -9.90 4.12
CA VAL A 241 15.52 -10.90 4.22
C VAL A 241 15.88 -12.19 3.48
N SER A 242 16.59 -12.06 2.36
CA SER A 242 16.99 -13.19 1.51
C SER A 242 18.48 -13.17 1.20
N PRO A 243 19.33 -13.41 2.20
CA PRO A 243 20.79 -13.29 2.04
C PRO A 243 21.40 -14.34 1.10
N ALA A 244 20.71 -15.45 0.86
CA ALA A 244 21.20 -16.56 0.05
C ALA A 244 20.66 -16.59 -1.40
N GLY A 245 19.74 -15.70 -1.75
CA GLY A 245 19.02 -15.80 -3.01
C GLY A 245 18.98 -14.48 -3.77
N GLY A 246 19.77 -14.37 -4.81
CA GLY A 246 19.54 -13.40 -5.87
C GLY A 246 18.36 -13.80 -6.76
N VAL A 247 18.07 -12.95 -7.71
CA VAL A 247 17.14 -13.26 -8.81
C VAL A 247 17.80 -14.23 -9.76
N THR A 248 17.05 -15.22 -10.23
CA THR A 248 17.47 -16.11 -11.30
C THR A 248 16.63 -15.85 -12.53
N VAL A 249 17.30 -15.59 -13.66
CA VAL A 249 16.62 -15.43 -14.95
C VAL A 249 16.98 -16.61 -15.84
N ASN A 250 15.97 -17.36 -16.29
CA ASN A 250 16.17 -18.47 -17.21
C ASN A 250 15.50 -18.17 -18.55
N LEU A 251 16.20 -18.48 -19.63
CA LEU A 251 15.71 -18.40 -21.00
C LEU A 251 15.45 -19.81 -21.52
N TYR A 252 14.26 -20.02 -22.06
CA TYR A 252 13.84 -21.32 -22.60
C TYR A 252 13.40 -21.23 -24.06
N GLU A 253 13.57 -22.33 -24.77
CA GLU A 253 12.91 -22.63 -26.02
C GLU A 253 11.85 -23.71 -25.79
N LYS A 254 10.59 -23.41 -26.14
CA LYS A 254 9.48 -24.37 -26.08
C LYS A 254 9.78 -25.58 -26.99
N ALA A 255 9.62 -26.75 -26.45
CA ALA A 255 9.73 -27.97 -27.22
C ALA A 255 8.57 -28.13 -28.23
N LEU A 256 8.81 -28.82 -29.32
CA LEU A 256 7.80 -29.30 -30.23
C LEU A 256 7.28 -30.67 -29.74
N GLY A 257 5.99 -30.74 -29.42
CA GLY A 257 5.36 -31.98 -28.99
C GLY A 257 5.43 -32.20 -27.47
N ARG A 258 5.74 -33.44 -27.03
CA ARG A 258 5.69 -33.86 -25.61
C ARG A 258 7.05 -33.77 -24.89
N SER A 259 8.08 -33.25 -25.52
CA SER A 259 9.39 -33.06 -24.90
C SER A 259 9.38 -31.95 -23.87
N ALA A 260 10.30 -31.94 -22.92
CA ALA A 260 10.51 -30.81 -22.03
C ALA A 260 11.13 -29.64 -22.79
N ASP A 261 10.81 -28.43 -22.37
CA ASP A 261 11.36 -27.20 -22.90
C ASP A 261 12.91 -27.17 -22.70
N ARG A 262 13.60 -26.61 -23.64
CA ARG A 262 15.06 -26.53 -23.61
C ARG A 262 15.51 -25.27 -22.90
N LEU A 263 16.24 -25.43 -21.80
CA LEU A 263 16.95 -24.32 -21.18
C LEU A 263 18.12 -23.88 -22.10
N ILE A 264 18.13 -22.61 -22.49
CA ILE A 264 19.18 -22.00 -23.32
C ILE A 264 20.21 -21.32 -22.42
N ALA A 265 19.77 -20.54 -21.45
CA ALA A 265 20.66 -19.82 -20.55
C ALA A 265 20.01 -19.71 -19.15
N SER A 266 20.85 -19.63 -18.13
CA SER A 266 20.46 -19.34 -16.74
C SER A 266 21.45 -18.31 -16.20
N VAL A 267 20.93 -17.18 -15.72
CA VAL A 267 21.71 -16.02 -15.26
C VAL A 267 21.30 -15.69 -13.84
N THR A 268 22.28 -15.63 -12.95
CA THR A 268 22.10 -15.30 -11.53
C THR A 268 22.84 -14.04 -11.09
N ASP A 269 23.68 -13.53 -11.98
CA ASP A 269 24.50 -12.34 -11.73
C ASP A 269 24.55 -11.43 -12.96
N ASP A 270 24.87 -10.16 -12.70
CA ASP A 270 25.18 -9.14 -13.69
C ASP A 270 26.57 -8.60 -13.36
N ASP A 271 27.54 -8.80 -14.26
CA ASP A 271 28.95 -8.46 -14.05
C ASP A 271 29.56 -9.04 -12.76
N GLY A 272 29.21 -10.30 -12.43
CA GLY A 272 29.69 -11.02 -11.23
C GLY A 272 29.07 -10.57 -9.92
N ARG A 273 27.98 -9.80 -9.97
CA ARG A 273 27.18 -9.42 -8.79
C ARG A 273 25.80 -10.06 -8.86
N PRO A 274 25.28 -10.62 -7.78
CA PRO A 274 23.92 -11.14 -7.77
C PRO A 274 22.91 -10.12 -8.30
N ILE A 275 22.02 -10.57 -9.19
CA ILE A 275 20.93 -9.72 -9.69
C ILE A 275 20.06 -9.33 -8.49
N SER A 276 19.85 -8.03 -8.32
CA SER A 276 18.99 -7.47 -7.28
C SER A 276 17.92 -6.59 -7.89
N LEU A 277 16.78 -6.50 -7.21
CA LEU A 277 15.62 -5.72 -7.61
C LEU A 277 15.38 -4.61 -6.57
N PRO A 278 16.04 -3.45 -6.68
CA PRO A 278 15.86 -2.37 -5.71
C PRO A 278 14.47 -1.74 -5.83
N THR A 279 13.89 -1.35 -4.70
CA THR A 279 12.59 -0.69 -4.59
C THR A 279 12.48 0.50 -5.54
N GLY A 280 11.35 0.61 -6.24
CA GLY A 280 11.01 1.75 -7.09
C GLY A 280 11.86 1.92 -8.35
N ARG A 281 12.80 1.00 -8.63
CA ARG A 281 13.74 1.13 -9.76
C ARG A 281 13.49 0.10 -10.85
N THR A 282 13.93 0.45 -12.07
CA THR A 282 13.97 -0.46 -13.21
C THR A 282 15.38 -1.01 -13.37
N VAL A 283 15.47 -2.34 -13.45
CA VAL A 283 16.70 -3.09 -13.77
C VAL A 283 16.63 -3.50 -15.23
N ASN A 284 17.66 -3.16 -16.01
CA ASN A 284 17.81 -3.60 -17.39
C ASN A 284 18.89 -4.69 -17.43
N LEU A 285 18.48 -5.93 -17.66
CA LEU A 285 19.37 -7.09 -17.75
C LEU A 285 19.68 -7.41 -19.21
N LEU A 286 20.96 -7.52 -19.53
CA LEU A 286 21.42 -8.00 -20.83
C LEU A 286 21.97 -9.42 -20.70
N ILE A 287 21.40 -10.35 -21.47
CA ILE A 287 21.90 -11.72 -21.64
C ILE A 287 22.57 -11.81 -23.02
N ASP A 288 23.89 -12.00 -23.04
CA ASP A 288 24.65 -12.16 -24.29
C ASP A 288 25.02 -13.63 -24.48
N LEU A 289 24.57 -14.24 -25.58
CA LEU A 289 24.80 -15.65 -25.92
C LEU A 289 25.95 -15.84 -26.90
N ASN A 290 26.65 -14.75 -27.31
CA ASN A 290 27.75 -14.79 -28.26
C ASN A 290 29.09 -15.17 -27.63
#